data_f35e9d3db16331f0aa7cbc1e6878b3af
#
_entry.id   f35e9d3db16331f0aa7cbc1e6878b3af
#
_cell.length_a   1.000
_cell.length_b   1.000
_cell.length_c   1.000
_cell.angle_alpha   90.00
_cell.angle_beta   90.00
_cell.angle_gamma   90.00
#
_symmetry.space_group_name_H-M   'P 1'
#
loop_
_entity.id
_entity.type
_entity.pdbx_description
1 polymer ?
#
loop_
_entity_poly.entity_id
_entity_poly.type
_entity_poly.pdbx_seq_one_letter_code
_entity_poly.pdbx_strand_id
1 'polypeptide(L)'
;MKSNKNMNILKNIILLNQIFYFFVILLLTVFLKFNAQAHELWLEPVNFKFNNKEVSEIHINIGQNFMGSPFGYYDPNKKSLYLENINKVKDLPQRDGNFPAIQTLILDKGFHILNYETNYEFLKYESVEKFKDFLKEQDLEKAVGNFDTNKIPTESYRRFAKALMTDGNKGFFIQKPKLDFEIIALTSPHKLQEEIFEFQLFEKGNPLENWQITIFSRDEENNYKEIVKTNPNGMGKIKIFDNRTYLISAVKLDKANYIEKLKYKSDWFSLWATLVFKK
;
A
#
# COMPACT_ATOMS: atom_id res chain seq x y z
N MET A 1 -46.16 -31.33 40.69
CA MET A 1 -46.06 -29.87 40.57
C MET A 1 -44.65 -29.28 40.64
N LYS A 2 -43.68 -29.80 41.37
CA LYS A 2 -42.29 -29.28 41.46
C LYS A 2 -41.47 -29.42 40.17
N SER A 3 -41.68 -30.45 39.33
CA SER A 3 -40.90 -30.69 38.09
C SER A 3 -41.08 -29.62 37.03
N ASN A 4 -42.32 -29.16 36.78
CA ASN A 4 -42.62 -28.14 35.76
C ASN A 4 -42.07 -26.74 36.12
N LYS A 5 -41.94 -26.43 37.41
CA LYS A 5 -41.39 -25.14 37.84
C LYS A 5 -39.89 -25.02 37.58
N ASN A 6 -39.14 -26.11 37.80
CA ASN A 6 -37.71 -26.18 37.54
C ASN A 6 -37.40 -26.15 36.04
N MET A 7 -38.25 -26.77 35.21
CA MET A 7 -38.09 -26.76 33.75
C MET A 7 -38.32 -25.35 33.14
N ASN A 8 -39.27 -24.59 33.69
CA ASN A 8 -39.50 -23.20 33.27
C ASN A 8 -38.36 -22.24 33.68
N ILE A 9 -37.79 -22.45 34.88
CA ILE A 9 -36.61 -21.69 35.33
C ILE A 9 -35.42 -21.96 34.41
N LEU A 10 -35.17 -23.21 34.06
CA LEU A 10 -34.07 -23.59 33.17
C LEU A 10 -34.23 -22.98 31.75
N LYS A 11 -35.44 -23.01 31.19
CA LYS A 11 -35.74 -22.35 29.90
C LYS A 11 -35.52 -20.86 29.93
N ASN A 12 -35.91 -20.18 31.01
CA ASN A 12 -35.68 -18.72 31.15
C ASN A 12 -34.19 -18.38 31.28
N ILE A 13 -33.39 -19.19 31.96
CA ILE A 13 -31.93 -19.02 32.07
C ILE A 13 -31.28 -19.19 30.70
N ILE A 14 -31.67 -20.19 29.91
CA ILE A 14 -31.14 -20.42 28.56
C ILE A 14 -31.53 -19.25 27.66
N LEU A 15 -32.74 -18.77 27.71
CA LEU A 15 -33.20 -17.61 26.90
C LEU A 15 -32.45 -16.34 27.29
N LEU A 16 -32.24 -16.06 28.56
CA LEU A 16 -31.45 -14.92 29.05
C LEU A 16 -30.00 -14.98 28.56
N ASN A 17 -29.37 -16.17 28.61
CA ASN A 17 -28.03 -16.35 28.06
C ASN A 17 -27.97 -16.09 26.54
N GLN A 18 -28.95 -16.59 25.78
CA GLN A 18 -29.01 -16.35 24.33
C GLN A 18 -29.16 -14.86 24.01
N ILE A 19 -30.03 -14.15 24.74
CA ILE A 19 -30.20 -12.71 24.62
C ILE A 19 -28.90 -11.96 24.97
N PHE A 20 -28.22 -12.36 26.04
CA PHE A 20 -26.93 -11.79 26.44
C PHE A 20 -25.85 -11.97 25.37
N TYR A 21 -25.70 -13.20 24.84
CA TYR A 21 -24.74 -13.44 23.73
C TYR A 21 -25.09 -12.67 22.47
N PHE A 22 -26.38 -12.54 22.13
CA PHE A 22 -26.82 -11.71 21.00
C PHE A 22 -26.44 -10.24 21.18
N PHE A 23 -26.64 -9.68 22.38
CA PHE A 23 -26.22 -8.32 22.69
C PHE A 23 -24.70 -8.14 22.70
N VAL A 24 -23.95 -9.12 23.18
CA VAL A 24 -22.47 -9.09 23.14
C VAL A 24 -21.96 -9.13 21.71
N ILE A 25 -22.52 -9.99 20.85
CA ILE A 25 -22.19 -10.05 19.42
C ILE A 25 -22.57 -8.74 18.73
N LEU A 26 -23.75 -8.20 19.00
CA LEU A 26 -24.21 -6.92 18.45
C LEU A 26 -23.32 -5.75 18.90
N LEU A 27 -22.89 -5.76 20.16
CA LEU A 27 -21.95 -4.75 20.68
C LEU A 27 -20.58 -4.85 20.01
N LEU A 28 -20.05 -6.07 19.81
CA LEU A 28 -18.79 -6.31 19.11
C LEU A 28 -18.85 -5.85 17.64
N THR A 29 -19.98 -6.01 16.97
CA THR A 29 -20.15 -5.54 15.57
C THR A 29 -20.24 -4.01 15.45
N VAL A 30 -20.74 -3.33 16.48
CA VAL A 30 -20.83 -1.85 16.51
C VAL A 30 -19.45 -1.21 16.70
N PHE A 31 -18.47 -1.91 17.31
CA PHE A 31 -17.10 -1.40 17.50
C PHE A 31 -16.16 -1.65 16.32
N LEU A 32 -16.56 -2.45 15.32
CA LEU A 32 -15.81 -2.60 14.07
C LEU A 32 -16.11 -1.41 13.14
N LYS A 33 -15.74 -0.21 13.56
CA LYS A 33 -15.64 0.91 12.61
C LYS A 33 -14.41 0.65 11.75
N PHE A 34 -14.61 0.09 10.58
CA PHE A 34 -13.60 0.13 9.53
C PHE A 34 -13.43 1.60 9.15
N ASN A 35 -12.33 2.19 9.57
CA ASN A 35 -11.96 3.53 9.10
C ASN A 35 -11.75 3.41 7.58
N ALA A 36 -12.70 3.94 6.80
CA ALA A 36 -12.57 4.02 5.36
C ALA A 36 -11.63 5.18 5.03
N GLN A 37 -10.35 4.94 5.05
CA GLN A 37 -9.29 5.83 4.62
C GLN A 37 -8.45 5.08 3.59
N ALA A 38 -8.06 5.76 2.50
CA ALA A 38 -7.09 5.19 1.60
C ALA A 38 -5.76 5.02 2.35
N HIS A 39 -5.24 3.80 2.36
CA HIS A 39 -3.99 3.43 3.03
C HIS A 39 -2.94 3.05 2.00
N GLU A 40 -1.67 3.14 2.40
CA GLU A 40 -0.58 2.64 1.60
C GLU A 40 -0.77 1.15 1.30
N LEU A 41 -0.50 0.77 0.06
CA LEU A 41 -0.32 -0.61 -0.35
C LEU A 41 1.16 -0.81 -0.66
N TRP A 42 1.75 -1.89 -0.13
CA TRP A 42 3.13 -2.22 -0.46
C TRP A 42 3.33 -3.72 -0.68
N LEU A 43 4.36 -4.01 -1.45
CA LEU A 43 4.82 -5.38 -1.68
C LEU A 43 5.92 -5.70 -0.67
N GLU A 44 5.75 -6.77 0.08
CA GLU A 44 6.74 -7.18 1.08
C GLU A 44 7.21 -8.60 0.80
N PRO A 45 8.36 -8.77 0.14
CA PRO A 45 8.99 -10.07 0.03
C PRO A 45 9.29 -10.66 1.40
N VAL A 46 8.98 -11.93 1.59
CA VAL A 46 9.40 -12.68 2.80
C VAL A 46 10.93 -12.61 2.94
N ASN A 47 11.62 -12.68 1.79
CA ASN A 47 13.05 -12.48 1.68
C ASN A 47 13.34 -11.47 0.56
N PHE A 48 13.87 -10.30 0.91
CA PHE A 48 14.35 -9.31 -0.08
C PHE A 48 15.61 -9.79 -0.80
N LYS A 49 16.36 -10.67 -0.15
CA LYS A 49 17.48 -11.37 -0.74
C LYS A 49 17.05 -12.80 -1.05
N PHE A 50 16.87 -13.11 -2.33
CA PHE A 50 16.39 -14.40 -2.78
C PHE A 50 17.53 -15.35 -3.14
N ASN A 51 17.26 -16.65 -3.07
CA ASN A 51 18.11 -17.69 -3.63
C ASN A 51 17.64 -18.05 -5.04
N ASN A 52 18.60 -18.18 -5.94
CA ASN A 52 18.31 -18.59 -7.32
C ASN A 52 17.66 -19.99 -7.34
N LYS A 53 16.63 -20.16 -8.18
CA LYS A 53 15.82 -21.38 -8.36
C LYS A 53 14.92 -21.75 -7.17
N GLU A 54 14.75 -20.87 -6.21
CA GLU A 54 13.77 -21.02 -5.15
C GLU A 54 12.52 -20.16 -5.43
N VAL A 55 11.40 -20.57 -4.86
CA VAL A 55 10.16 -19.79 -4.92
C VAL A 55 10.30 -18.61 -3.96
N SER A 56 10.15 -17.41 -4.49
CA SER A 56 10.04 -16.21 -3.68
C SER A 56 8.57 -15.95 -3.36
N GLU A 57 8.28 -15.69 -2.11
CA GLU A 57 6.96 -15.39 -1.56
C GLU A 57 6.88 -13.93 -1.19
N ILE A 58 5.82 -13.25 -1.62
CA ILE A 58 5.65 -11.83 -1.39
C ILE A 58 4.23 -11.56 -0.87
N HIS A 59 4.13 -10.82 0.21
CA HIS A 59 2.87 -10.32 0.73
C HIS A 59 2.47 -9.02 0.02
N ILE A 60 1.18 -8.86 -0.24
CA ILE A 60 0.56 -7.57 -0.53
C ILE A 60 -0.01 -7.07 0.79
N ASN A 61 0.54 -5.99 1.32
CA ASN A 61 0.08 -5.40 2.57
C ASN A 61 -0.67 -4.10 2.32
N ILE A 62 -1.67 -3.82 3.14
CA ILE A 62 -2.36 -2.53 3.19
C ILE A 62 -2.38 -2.07 4.65
N GLY A 63 -2.04 -0.81 4.87
CA GLY A 63 -2.01 -0.25 6.22
C GLY A 63 -1.51 1.19 6.25
N GLN A 64 -1.25 1.68 7.44
CA GLN A 64 -0.81 3.04 7.70
C GLN A 64 0.50 3.04 8.51
N ASN A 65 1.39 4.01 8.24
CA ASN A 65 2.66 4.14 8.95
C ASN A 65 3.51 2.86 8.91
N PHE A 66 3.50 2.14 7.79
CA PHE A 66 4.21 0.88 7.58
C PHE A 66 3.77 -0.26 8.54
N MET A 67 2.60 -0.10 9.13
CA MET A 67 1.89 -1.13 9.90
C MET A 67 0.64 -1.53 9.16
N GLY A 68 0.50 -2.80 8.82
CA GLY A 68 -0.63 -3.28 8.03
C GLY A 68 -0.79 -4.78 8.11
N SER A 69 -1.80 -5.26 7.40
CA SER A 69 -2.11 -6.69 7.30
C SER A 69 -1.86 -7.19 5.89
N PRO A 70 -1.36 -8.42 5.74
CA PRO A 70 -1.26 -9.07 4.44
C PRO A 70 -2.63 -9.48 3.93
N PHE A 71 -2.82 -9.36 2.62
CA PHE A 71 -4.02 -9.78 1.90
C PHE A 71 -3.72 -10.92 0.96
N GLY A 72 -4.71 -11.78 0.72
CA GLY A 72 -4.68 -12.75 -0.35
C GLY A 72 -4.72 -12.08 -1.72
N TYR A 73 -4.19 -12.74 -2.73
CA TYR A 73 -4.25 -12.24 -4.10
C TYR A 73 -5.70 -12.23 -4.60
N TYR A 74 -6.09 -11.13 -5.26
CA TYR A 74 -7.40 -10.96 -5.87
C TYR A 74 -7.26 -10.34 -7.27
N ASP A 75 -7.44 -11.17 -8.31
CA ASP A 75 -7.18 -10.79 -9.71
C ASP A 75 -8.01 -9.60 -10.21
N PRO A 76 -9.30 -9.43 -9.85
CA PRO A 76 -10.08 -8.27 -10.27
C PRO A 76 -9.49 -6.92 -9.86
N ASN A 77 -8.71 -6.87 -8.77
CA ASN A 77 -8.05 -5.62 -8.34
C ASN A 77 -6.76 -5.34 -9.11
N LYS A 78 -6.18 -6.33 -9.77
CA LYS A 78 -4.94 -6.20 -10.51
C LYS A 78 -5.17 -5.56 -11.88
N LYS A 79 -4.41 -4.54 -12.20
CA LYS A 79 -4.21 -4.07 -13.58
C LYS A 79 -2.96 -4.69 -14.20
N SER A 80 -1.83 -4.69 -13.48
CA SER A 80 -0.61 -5.36 -13.91
C SER A 80 0.17 -5.93 -12.72
N LEU A 81 0.88 -7.03 -12.94
CA LEU A 81 1.81 -7.64 -12.00
C LEU A 81 2.94 -8.30 -12.78
N TYR A 82 4.16 -7.79 -12.62
CA TYR A 82 5.31 -8.30 -13.37
C TYR A 82 6.62 -8.14 -12.61
N LEU A 83 7.57 -9.00 -12.91
CA LEU A 83 8.95 -8.95 -12.43
C LEU A 83 9.84 -8.45 -13.57
N GLU A 84 10.68 -7.47 -13.28
CA GLU A 84 11.63 -6.88 -14.23
C GLU A 84 13.06 -7.04 -13.75
N ASN A 85 13.94 -7.42 -14.63
CA ASN A 85 15.40 -7.38 -14.47
C ASN A 85 16.03 -6.68 -15.67
N ILE A 86 17.35 -6.51 -15.65
CA ILE A 86 18.08 -5.80 -16.71
C ILE A 86 17.85 -6.38 -18.14
N ASN A 87 17.49 -7.66 -18.24
CA ASN A 87 17.38 -8.37 -19.52
C ASN A 87 15.93 -8.53 -19.99
N LYS A 88 14.97 -8.62 -19.08
CA LYS A 88 13.59 -8.99 -19.43
C LYS A 88 12.54 -8.49 -18.42
N VAL A 89 11.31 -8.46 -18.90
CA VAL A 89 10.09 -8.32 -18.12
C VAL A 89 9.33 -9.65 -18.19
N LYS A 90 8.84 -10.13 -17.07
CA LYS A 90 8.07 -11.37 -16.92
C LYS A 90 6.78 -11.10 -16.19
N ASP A 91 5.65 -11.31 -16.86
CA ASP A 91 4.34 -11.30 -16.19
C ASP A 91 4.25 -12.41 -15.14
N LEU A 92 3.58 -12.12 -14.05
CA LEU A 92 3.43 -13.02 -12.92
C LEU A 92 1.94 -13.33 -12.68
N PRO A 93 1.32 -14.24 -13.47
CA PRO A 93 -0.03 -14.68 -13.17
C PRO A 93 -0.07 -15.36 -11.80
N GLN A 94 -1.07 -15.01 -11.01
CA GLN A 94 -1.33 -15.61 -9.71
C GLN A 94 -2.75 -16.18 -9.68
N ARG A 95 -2.98 -17.09 -8.75
CA ARG A 95 -4.31 -17.65 -8.51
C ARG A 95 -5.03 -16.84 -7.42
N ASP A 96 -6.31 -16.57 -7.63
CA ASP A 96 -7.16 -15.96 -6.61
C ASP A 96 -7.12 -16.75 -5.30
N GLY A 97 -6.98 -16.00 -4.21
CA GLY A 97 -6.87 -16.57 -2.87
C GLY A 97 -5.47 -17.03 -2.47
N ASN A 98 -4.45 -16.91 -3.33
CA ASN A 98 -3.07 -17.22 -2.92
C ASN A 98 -2.68 -16.42 -1.68
N PHE A 99 -2.02 -17.11 -0.74
CA PHE A 99 -1.46 -16.54 0.46
C PHE A 99 -0.15 -17.26 0.83
N PRO A 100 1.02 -16.62 0.81
CA PRO A 100 1.28 -15.23 0.40
C PRO A 100 0.73 -14.90 -1.00
N ALA A 101 0.37 -13.62 -1.21
CA ALA A 101 -0.39 -13.20 -2.40
C ALA A 101 0.35 -13.48 -3.71
N ILE A 102 1.68 -13.34 -3.72
CA ILE A 102 2.52 -13.53 -4.90
C ILE A 102 3.54 -14.60 -4.60
N GLN A 103 3.61 -15.58 -5.50
CA GLN A 103 4.60 -16.64 -5.47
C GLN A 103 5.25 -16.74 -6.86
N THR A 104 6.57 -16.67 -6.92
CA THR A 104 7.29 -16.72 -8.19
C THR A 104 8.63 -17.41 -8.08
N LEU A 105 8.93 -18.23 -9.09
CA LEU A 105 10.25 -18.80 -9.26
C LEU A 105 11.16 -17.80 -9.97
N ILE A 106 12.23 -17.38 -9.31
CA ILE A 106 13.24 -16.49 -9.86
C ILE A 106 14.43 -17.35 -10.35
N LEU A 107 14.59 -17.40 -11.66
CA LEU A 107 15.62 -18.21 -12.32
C LEU A 107 16.89 -17.41 -12.61
N ASP A 108 16.76 -16.12 -12.81
CA ASP A 108 17.87 -15.25 -13.19
C ASP A 108 18.55 -14.67 -11.93
N LYS A 109 19.87 -14.59 -11.99
CA LYS A 109 20.65 -13.90 -10.97
C LYS A 109 20.56 -12.40 -11.12
N GLY A 110 20.84 -11.68 -10.03
CA GLY A 110 21.01 -10.25 -10.04
C GLY A 110 19.86 -9.50 -9.38
N PHE A 111 19.62 -8.29 -9.85
CA PHE A 111 18.64 -7.38 -9.29
C PHE A 111 17.30 -7.48 -10.02
N HIS A 112 16.22 -7.50 -9.26
CA HIS A 112 14.86 -7.60 -9.76
C HIS A 112 13.97 -6.53 -9.12
N ILE A 113 13.05 -6.01 -9.91
CA ILE A 113 12.01 -5.08 -9.46
C ILE A 113 10.67 -5.77 -9.68
N LEU A 114 9.97 -6.05 -8.59
CA LEU A 114 8.58 -6.49 -8.65
C LEU A 114 7.68 -5.26 -8.76
N ASN A 115 6.76 -5.27 -9.72
CA ASN A 115 5.85 -4.17 -10.00
C ASN A 115 4.41 -4.67 -9.90
N TYR A 116 3.57 -3.93 -9.19
CA TYR A 116 2.13 -4.19 -9.04
C TYR A 116 1.34 -2.91 -9.20
N GLU A 117 0.33 -2.95 -10.07
CA GLU A 117 -0.57 -1.85 -10.32
C GLU A 117 -2.01 -2.32 -10.13
N THR A 118 -2.80 -1.56 -9.36
CA THR A 118 -4.21 -1.86 -9.15
C THR A 118 -5.10 -1.23 -10.22
N ASN A 119 -6.30 -1.78 -10.39
CA ASN A 119 -7.40 -1.08 -10.99
C ASN A 119 -7.88 0.07 -10.09
N TYR A 120 -8.81 0.90 -10.57
CA TYR A 120 -9.44 1.91 -9.72
C TYR A 120 -10.30 1.25 -8.67
N GLU A 121 -10.14 1.72 -7.44
CA GLU A 121 -10.98 1.41 -6.29
C GLU A 121 -11.73 2.68 -5.86
N PHE A 122 -12.84 2.53 -5.17
CA PHE A 122 -13.69 3.64 -4.73
C PHE A 122 -13.67 3.77 -3.21
N LEU A 123 -13.62 5.01 -2.74
CA LEU A 123 -13.71 5.38 -1.34
C LEU A 123 -14.72 6.52 -1.16
N LYS A 124 -15.56 6.41 -0.14
CA LYS A 124 -16.33 7.52 0.42
C LYS A 124 -15.76 7.79 1.81
N TYR A 125 -15.31 9.02 2.05
CA TYR A 125 -14.78 9.39 3.36
C TYR A 125 -15.88 9.31 4.44
N GLU A 126 -15.48 9.07 5.67
CA GLU A 126 -16.43 9.06 6.80
C GLU A 126 -16.95 10.46 7.11
N SER A 127 -16.08 11.46 6.95
CA SER A 127 -16.41 12.86 7.16
C SER A 127 -15.50 13.80 6.35
N VAL A 128 -15.88 15.06 6.27
CA VAL A 128 -15.08 16.13 5.68
C VAL A 128 -13.77 16.34 6.44
N GLU A 129 -13.79 16.19 7.76
CA GLU A 129 -12.62 16.31 8.63
C GLU A 129 -11.58 15.25 8.29
N LYS A 130 -12.01 13.99 8.07
CA LYS A 130 -11.11 12.89 7.65
C LYS A 130 -10.43 13.18 6.32
N PHE A 131 -11.16 13.78 5.38
CA PHE A 131 -10.56 14.21 4.12
C PHE A 131 -9.55 15.34 4.33
N LYS A 132 -9.86 16.34 5.18
CA LYS A 132 -8.93 17.41 5.51
C LYS A 132 -7.67 16.89 6.21
N ASP A 133 -7.81 15.94 7.13
CA ASP A 133 -6.67 15.30 7.79
C ASP A 133 -5.75 14.62 6.77
N PHE A 134 -6.33 13.89 5.81
CA PHE A 134 -5.61 13.29 4.70
C PHE A 134 -4.87 14.33 3.84
N LEU A 135 -5.55 15.42 3.46
CA LEU A 135 -4.92 16.50 2.68
C LEU A 135 -3.72 17.12 3.41
N LYS A 136 -3.87 17.35 4.71
CA LYS A 136 -2.80 17.90 5.55
C LYS A 136 -1.63 16.92 5.69
N GLU A 137 -1.91 15.64 5.94
CA GLU A 137 -0.89 14.61 6.10
C GLU A 137 -0.04 14.47 4.83
N GLN A 138 -0.66 14.58 3.66
CA GLN A 138 -0.02 14.40 2.35
C GLN A 138 0.47 15.72 1.70
N ASP A 139 0.39 16.88 2.40
CA ASP A 139 0.72 18.22 1.88
C ASP A 139 -0.06 18.58 0.59
N LEU A 140 -1.33 18.18 0.53
CA LEU A 140 -2.19 18.35 -0.66
C LEU A 140 -3.18 19.52 -0.55
N GLU A 141 -3.21 20.23 0.58
CA GLU A 141 -4.18 21.31 0.82
C GLU A 141 -4.10 22.41 -0.25
N LYS A 142 -2.88 22.78 -0.68
CA LYS A 142 -2.68 23.80 -1.71
C LYS A 142 -3.11 23.32 -3.10
N ALA A 143 -2.89 22.05 -3.41
CA ALA A 143 -3.25 21.46 -4.70
C ALA A 143 -4.78 21.33 -4.85
N VAL A 144 -5.47 21.01 -3.77
CA VAL A 144 -6.93 20.87 -3.72
C VAL A 144 -7.64 22.22 -3.69
N GLY A 145 -7.10 23.20 -2.97
CA GLY A 145 -7.73 24.51 -2.77
C GLY A 145 -9.10 24.38 -2.05
N ASN A 146 -10.03 25.26 -2.43
CA ASN A 146 -11.37 25.27 -1.85
C ASN A 146 -12.24 24.16 -2.45
N PHE A 147 -12.99 23.45 -1.61
CA PHE A 147 -13.97 22.45 -2.00
C PHE A 147 -15.24 22.55 -1.16
N ASP A 148 -16.34 21.93 -1.63
CA ASP A 148 -17.62 21.96 -0.92
C ASP A 148 -17.56 21.10 0.35
N THR A 149 -17.60 21.75 1.51
CA THR A 149 -17.58 21.12 2.82
C THR A 149 -18.96 20.66 3.32
N ASN A 150 -20.03 20.93 2.57
CA ASN A 150 -21.39 20.43 2.90
C ASN A 150 -21.61 19.02 2.35
N LYS A 151 -20.68 18.53 1.54
CA LYS A 151 -20.73 17.20 0.93
C LYS A 151 -19.57 16.36 1.41
N ILE A 152 -19.86 15.12 1.82
CA ILE A 152 -18.79 14.15 2.15
C ILE A 152 -18.05 13.79 0.86
N PRO A 153 -16.72 14.01 0.82
CA PRO A 153 -15.92 13.72 -0.37
C PRO A 153 -15.91 12.25 -0.74
N THR A 154 -15.82 12.00 -2.06
CA THR A 154 -15.63 10.68 -2.64
C THR A 154 -14.38 10.65 -3.50
N GLU A 155 -13.68 9.53 -3.51
CA GLU A 155 -12.41 9.36 -4.18
C GLU A 155 -12.36 8.06 -4.97
N SER A 156 -11.82 8.09 -6.16
CA SER A 156 -11.33 6.91 -6.85
C SER A 156 -9.81 6.90 -6.83
N TYR A 157 -9.21 5.80 -6.44
CA TYR A 157 -7.77 5.72 -6.26
C TYR A 157 -7.17 4.52 -6.97
N ARG A 158 -5.89 4.65 -7.35
CA ARG A 158 -5.04 3.58 -7.87
C ARG A 158 -3.73 3.53 -7.11
N ARG A 159 -3.19 2.33 -7.00
CA ARG A 159 -1.93 2.08 -6.30
C ARG A 159 -0.90 1.47 -7.24
N PHE A 160 0.34 1.90 -7.07
CA PHE A 160 1.51 1.48 -7.83
C PHE A 160 2.59 1.08 -6.83
N ALA A 161 2.77 -0.21 -6.63
CA ALA A 161 3.69 -0.71 -5.63
C ALA A 161 4.88 -1.42 -6.28
N LYS A 162 6.08 -1.16 -5.76
CA LYS A 162 7.30 -1.82 -6.18
C LYS A 162 8.05 -2.41 -5.00
N ALA A 163 8.72 -3.54 -5.24
CA ALA A 163 9.69 -4.10 -4.29
C ALA A 163 11.02 -4.38 -5.01
N LEU A 164 12.11 -3.98 -4.36
CA LEU A 164 13.48 -4.24 -4.85
C LEU A 164 13.98 -5.54 -4.23
N MET A 165 14.39 -6.49 -5.06
CA MET A 165 14.86 -7.80 -4.67
C MET A 165 16.21 -8.11 -5.33
N THR A 166 17.08 -8.87 -4.66
CA THR A 166 18.40 -9.21 -5.20
C THR A 166 18.88 -10.57 -4.69
N ASP A 167 19.75 -11.22 -5.46
CA ASP A 167 20.55 -12.34 -4.96
C ASP A 167 21.86 -11.89 -4.26
N GLY A 168 22.05 -10.59 -4.12
CA GLY A 168 23.18 -9.97 -3.41
C GLY A 168 24.38 -9.61 -4.28
N ASN A 169 24.38 -9.86 -5.57
CA ASN A 169 25.60 -9.74 -6.33
C ASN A 169 25.72 -8.54 -7.29
N LYS A 170 25.02 -8.49 -8.35
CA LYS A 170 25.26 -7.48 -9.40
C LYS A 170 23.97 -7.26 -10.20
N GLY A 171 24.00 -6.28 -11.10
CA GLY A 171 22.93 -6.11 -12.08
C GLY A 171 21.87 -5.09 -11.67
N PHE A 172 22.17 -4.19 -10.72
CA PHE A 172 21.33 -3.03 -10.51
C PHE A 172 21.21 -2.25 -11.82
N PHE A 173 19.99 -1.84 -12.12
CA PHE A 173 19.67 -1.01 -13.27
C PHE A 173 18.63 0.04 -12.86
N ILE A 174 18.67 1.17 -13.53
CA ILE A 174 17.65 2.20 -13.38
C ILE A 174 16.50 1.87 -14.33
N GLN A 175 15.33 1.62 -13.75
CA GLN A 175 14.12 1.32 -14.50
C GLN A 175 13.69 2.55 -15.32
N LYS A 176 13.20 2.34 -16.54
CA LYS A 176 12.54 3.43 -17.29
C LYS A 176 11.12 3.64 -16.76
N PRO A 177 10.62 4.87 -16.66
CA PRO A 177 9.24 5.14 -16.28
C PRO A 177 8.24 4.43 -17.20
N LYS A 178 7.26 3.73 -16.62
CA LYS A 178 6.23 2.97 -17.35
C LYS A 178 4.83 3.12 -16.75
N LEU A 179 4.75 3.43 -15.45
CA LEU A 179 3.50 3.54 -14.74
C LEU A 179 3.02 5.00 -14.72
N ASP A 180 1.71 5.20 -14.50
CA ASP A 180 1.14 6.54 -14.46
C ASP A 180 1.66 7.37 -13.28
N PHE A 181 2.05 6.71 -12.18
CA PHE A 181 2.64 7.35 -11.01
C PHE A 181 3.60 6.36 -10.33
N GLU A 182 4.88 6.71 -10.21
CA GLU A 182 5.85 5.73 -9.74
C GLU A 182 7.10 6.34 -9.12
N ILE A 183 7.71 5.60 -8.20
CA ILE A 183 9.02 5.89 -7.64
C ILE A 183 10.03 4.94 -8.28
N ILE A 184 11.14 5.50 -8.76
CA ILE A 184 12.23 4.74 -9.38
C ILE A 184 13.48 4.88 -8.54
N ALA A 185 14.12 3.75 -8.21
CA ALA A 185 15.42 3.71 -7.54
C ALA A 185 16.52 4.17 -8.51
N LEU A 186 17.34 5.15 -8.09
CA LEU A 186 18.50 5.63 -8.85
C LEU A 186 19.80 5.01 -8.36
N THR A 187 19.82 4.52 -7.11
CA THR A 187 20.95 3.80 -6.51
C THR A 187 20.51 2.44 -5.97
N SER A 188 21.43 1.50 -5.89
CA SER A 188 21.15 0.19 -5.30
C SER A 188 21.20 0.27 -3.78
N PRO A 189 20.16 -0.15 -3.05
CA PRO A 189 20.21 -0.17 -1.58
C PRO A 189 21.13 -1.27 -1.04
N HIS A 190 21.58 -2.21 -1.89
CA HIS A 190 22.34 -3.39 -1.47
C HIS A 190 23.86 -3.27 -1.63
N LYS A 191 24.37 -2.12 -2.08
CA LYS A 191 25.82 -1.86 -2.07
C LYS A 191 26.31 -1.70 -0.64
N LEU A 192 27.34 -2.46 -0.27
CA LEU A 192 27.88 -2.56 1.10
C LEU A 192 28.32 -1.22 1.70
N GLN A 193 28.75 -0.27 0.90
CA GLN A 193 29.27 1.04 1.36
C GLN A 193 28.32 2.22 1.03
N GLU A 194 27.13 1.96 0.51
CA GLU A 194 26.18 3.01 0.16
C GLU A 194 25.31 3.31 1.37
N GLU A 195 25.47 4.49 1.95
CA GLU A 195 24.62 4.98 3.03
C GLU A 195 23.52 5.94 2.51
N ILE A 196 23.59 6.32 1.24
CA ILE A 196 22.62 7.21 0.61
C ILE A 196 21.83 6.44 -0.46
N PHE A 197 20.53 6.45 -0.31
CA PHE A 197 19.61 5.94 -1.32
C PHE A 197 18.97 7.10 -2.05
N GLU A 198 19.12 7.09 -3.37
CA GLU A 198 18.53 8.09 -4.26
C GLU A 198 17.40 7.48 -5.08
N PHE A 199 16.35 8.25 -5.25
CA PHE A 199 15.16 7.86 -6.01
C PHE A 199 14.60 9.05 -6.77
N GLN A 200 13.68 8.80 -7.71
CA GLN A 200 13.01 9.82 -8.50
C GLN A 200 11.52 9.49 -8.61
N LEU A 201 10.67 10.50 -8.42
CA LEU A 201 9.23 10.41 -8.57
C LEU A 201 8.81 10.85 -9.97
N PHE A 202 7.96 10.05 -10.61
CA PHE A 202 7.42 10.33 -11.93
C PHE A 202 5.89 10.32 -11.94
N GLU A 203 5.31 11.21 -12.72
CA GLU A 203 3.92 11.16 -13.16
C GLU A 203 3.89 11.10 -14.69
N LYS A 204 3.31 10.01 -15.24
CA LYS A 204 3.20 9.78 -16.70
C LYS A 204 4.52 10.01 -17.43
N GLY A 205 5.61 9.54 -16.83
CA GLY A 205 6.96 9.66 -17.37
C GLY A 205 7.66 11.02 -17.18
N ASN A 206 6.99 12.00 -16.55
CA ASN A 206 7.59 13.30 -16.25
C ASN A 206 8.02 13.36 -14.77
N PRO A 207 9.22 13.87 -14.46
CA PRO A 207 9.64 14.09 -13.08
C PRO A 207 8.70 15.05 -12.35
N LEU A 208 8.38 14.74 -11.09
CA LEU A 208 7.49 15.56 -10.26
C LEU A 208 8.29 16.30 -9.19
N GLU A 209 8.45 17.62 -9.38
CA GLU A 209 9.25 18.49 -8.51
C GLU A 209 8.50 18.94 -7.25
N ASN A 210 9.26 19.26 -6.20
CA ASN A 210 8.77 19.84 -4.94
C ASN A 210 7.61 19.05 -4.33
N TRP A 211 7.60 17.71 -4.55
CA TRP A 211 6.55 16.82 -4.09
C TRP A 211 6.91 16.16 -2.76
N GLN A 212 5.96 16.05 -1.85
CA GLN A 212 6.17 15.36 -0.58
C GLN A 212 6.36 13.87 -0.81
N ILE A 213 7.40 13.32 -0.20
CA ILE A 213 7.67 11.90 -0.08
C ILE A 213 7.71 11.56 1.38
N THR A 214 6.90 10.61 1.79
CA THR A 214 6.93 10.03 3.13
C THR A 214 7.78 8.78 3.11
N ILE A 215 8.76 8.70 3.97
CA ILE A 215 9.64 7.56 4.12
C ILE A 215 9.34 6.93 5.48
N PHE A 216 8.91 5.69 5.45
CA PHE A 216 8.82 4.86 6.63
C PHE A 216 9.98 3.88 6.63
N SER A 217 10.55 3.63 7.77
CA SER A 217 11.51 2.55 7.93
C SER A 217 11.31 1.83 9.24
N ARG A 218 11.68 0.56 9.28
CA ARG A 218 11.61 -0.26 10.48
C ARG A 218 12.78 -1.20 10.61
N ASP A 219 13.21 -1.43 11.81
CA ASP A 219 14.06 -2.52 12.24
C ASP A 219 13.27 -3.46 13.19
N GLU A 220 13.95 -4.33 13.91
CA GLU A 220 13.31 -5.29 14.81
C GLU A 220 12.58 -4.62 15.99
N GLU A 221 13.04 -3.44 16.41
CA GLU A 221 12.57 -2.78 17.64
C GLU A 221 11.69 -1.56 17.38
N ASN A 222 11.91 -0.84 16.27
CA ASN A 222 11.36 0.51 16.07
C ASN A 222 10.84 0.75 14.66
N ASN A 223 9.84 1.65 14.60
CA ASN A 223 9.35 2.26 13.36
C ASN A 223 9.75 3.74 13.34
N TYR A 224 10.15 4.21 12.15
CA TYR A 224 10.59 5.59 11.92
C TYR A 224 9.80 6.20 10.77
N LYS A 225 9.57 7.51 10.82
CA LYS A 225 8.94 8.29 9.76
C LYS A 225 9.79 9.53 9.47
N GLU A 226 10.09 9.76 8.21
CA GLU A 226 10.76 10.94 7.71
C GLU A 226 9.99 11.51 6.52
N ILE A 227 10.02 12.81 6.31
CA ILE A 227 9.41 13.48 5.18
C ILE A 227 10.48 14.25 4.45
N VAL A 228 10.58 14.04 3.14
CA VAL A 228 11.46 14.80 2.24
C VAL A 228 10.65 15.36 1.07
N LYS A 229 11.18 16.36 0.37
CA LYS A 229 10.61 16.86 -0.89
C LYS A 229 11.55 16.59 -2.05
N THR A 230 10.97 16.28 -3.19
CA THR A 230 11.74 16.11 -4.42
C THR A 230 12.30 17.47 -4.89
N ASN A 231 13.50 17.42 -5.49
CA ASN A 231 14.15 18.58 -6.11
C ASN A 231 13.50 18.90 -7.49
N PRO A 232 13.95 19.95 -8.23
CA PRO A 232 13.39 20.30 -9.55
C PRO A 232 13.43 19.17 -10.60
N ASN A 233 14.29 18.19 -10.43
CA ASN A 233 14.35 17.00 -11.28
C ASN A 233 13.50 15.84 -10.77
N GLY A 234 12.63 16.05 -9.78
CA GLY A 234 11.83 14.99 -9.15
C GLY A 234 12.64 14.01 -8.28
N MET A 235 13.89 14.32 -7.96
CA MET A 235 14.78 13.43 -7.21
C MET A 235 14.67 13.66 -5.70
N GLY A 236 14.68 12.58 -4.94
CA GLY A 236 14.84 12.56 -3.48
C GLY A 236 16.02 11.69 -3.07
N LYS A 237 16.52 11.94 -1.86
CA LYS A 237 17.60 11.15 -1.26
C LYS A 237 17.39 11.00 0.24
N ILE A 238 17.75 9.84 0.77
CA ILE A 238 17.68 9.53 2.20
C ILE A 238 18.93 8.79 2.65
N LYS A 239 19.26 8.90 3.93
CA LYS A 239 20.27 8.04 4.54
C LYS A 239 19.64 6.69 4.88
N ILE A 240 20.32 5.60 4.53
CA ILE A 240 19.86 4.23 4.81
C ILE A 240 20.81 3.53 5.77
N PHE A 241 20.27 2.66 6.61
CA PHE A 241 20.97 1.93 7.65
C PHE A 241 20.80 0.43 7.47
N ASP A 242 21.82 -0.35 7.79
CA ASP A 242 21.77 -1.80 7.70
C ASP A 242 20.65 -2.41 8.56
N ASN A 243 20.11 -3.54 8.13
CA ASN A 243 19.03 -4.30 8.78
C ASN A 243 17.69 -3.57 8.87
N ARG A 244 17.49 -2.48 8.11
CA ARG A 244 16.20 -1.78 8.03
C ARG A 244 15.46 -2.08 6.75
N THR A 245 14.16 -2.23 6.87
CA THR A 245 13.22 -2.24 5.73
C THR A 245 12.66 -0.84 5.56
N TYR A 246 12.63 -0.36 4.33
CA TYR A 246 12.18 0.97 3.94
C TYR A 246 10.95 0.89 3.06
N LEU A 247 9.99 1.76 3.31
CA LEU A 247 8.83 2.04 2.45
C LEU A 247 8.85 3.52 2.09
N ILE A 248 9.10 3.82 0.83
CA ILE A 248 9.01 5.17 0.27
C ILE A 248 7.62 5.32 -0.34
N SER A 249 6.87 6.35 0.05
CA SER A 249 5.49 6.58 -0.36
C SER A 249 5.29 8.00 -0.88
N ALA A 250 4.54 8.12 -1.97
CA ALA A 250 4.07 9.38 -2.54
C ALA A 250 2.59 9.27 -2.88
N VAL A 251 1.86 10.37 -2.67
CA VAL A 251 0.43 10.45 -3.00
C VAL A 251 0.20 11.69 -3.85
N LYS A 252 -0.62 11.54 -4.90
CA LYS A 252 -1.12 12.63 -5.72
C LYS A 252 -2.64 12.62 -5.69
N LEU A 253 -3.26 13.79 -5.65
CA LEU A 253 -4.71 13.94 -5.67
C LEU A 253 -5.09 15.02 -6.68
N ASP A 254 -5.98 14.68 -7.59
CA ASP A 254 -6.55 15.58 -8.58
C ASP A 254 -8.08 15.65 -8.43
N LYS A 255 -8.66 16.79 -8.78
CA LYS A 255 -10.11 16.94 -8.85
C LYS A 255 -10.64 16.21 -10.08
N ALA A 256 -11.67 15.36 -9.91
CA ALA A 256 -12.30 14.67 -11.01
C ALA A 256 -12.87 15.67 -12.02
N ASN A 257 -12.57 15.46 -13.30
CA ASN A 257 -13.24 16.19 -14.39
C ASN A 257 -14.68 15.65 -14.58
N TYR A 258 -15.44 16.28 -15.47
CA TYR A 258 -16.85 15.92 -15.69
C TYR A 258 -17.05 14.46 -16.14
N ILE A 259 -16.18 13.98 -17.05
CA ILE A 259 -16.26 12.61 -17.58
C ILE A 259 -15.92 11.59 -16.49
N GLU A 260 -14.88 11.86 -15.71
CA GLU A 260 -14.46 11.03 -14.60
C GLU A 260 -15.56 10.93 -13.53
N LYS A 261 -16.19 12.05 -13.17
CA LYS A 261 -17.33 12.06 -12.24
C LYS A 261 -18.49 11.18 -12.72
N LEU A 262 -18.83 11.22 -14.00
CA LEU A 262 -19.86 10.37 -14.56
C LEU A 262 -19.48 8.90 -14.54
N LYS A 263 -18.23 8.59 -14.89
CA LYS A 263 -17.74 7.22 -15.02
C LYS A 263 -17.52 6.54 -13.66
N TYR A 264 -16.88 7.25 -12.72
CA TYR A 264 -16.41 6.68 -11.45
C TYR A 264 -17.21 7.14 -10.24
N LYS A 265 -18.11 8.11 -10.40
CA LYS A 265 -18.95 8.69 -9.33
C LYS A 265 -18.14 9.27 -8.16
N SER A 266 -16.94 9.76 -8.46
CA SER A 266 -15.98 10.31 -7.47
C SER A 266 -15.76 11.80 -7.70
N ASP A 267 -15.55 12.54 -6.63
CA ASP A 267 -15.18 13.96 -6.69
C ASP A 267 -13.68 14.14 -6.93
N TRP A 268 -12.88 13.15 -6.50
CA TRP A 268 -11.42 13.17 -6.49
C TRP A 268 -10.82 11.89 -7.06
N PHE A 269 -9.60 12.02 -7.59
CA PHE A 269 -8.77 10.91 -8.04
C PHE A 269 -7.41 10.96 -7.37
N SER A 270 -7.01 9.89 -6.71
CA SER A 270 -5.65 9.79 -6.18
C SER A 270 -4.83 8.67 -6.80
N LEU A 271 -3.53 8.91 -6.85
CA LEU A 271 -2.51 7.97 -7.28
C LEU A 271 -1.53 7.78 -6.12
N TRP A 272 -1.28 6.54 -5.76
CA TRP A 272 -0.44 6.16 -4.63
C TRP A 272 0.75 5.35 -5.15
N ALA A 273 1.96 5.85 -4.98
CA ALA A 273 3.17 5.14 -5.37
C ALA A 273 3.93 4.68 -4.13
N THR A 274 4.36 3.42 -4.12
CA THR A 274 5.22 2.88 -3.06
C THR A 274 6.41 2.14 -3.64
N LEU A 275 7.54 2.22 -2.94
CA LEU A 275 8.76 1.48 -3.23
C LEU A 275 9.32 0.90 -1.94
N VAL A 276 9.47 -0.43 -1.88
CA VAL A 276 9.97 -1.13 -0.69
C VAL A 276 11.29 -1.82 -0.98
N PHE A 277 12.20 -1.76 -0.02
CA PHE A 277 13.47 -2.49 -0.03
C PHE A 277 13.99 -2.74 1.40
N LYS A 278 14.92 -3.67 1.54
CA LYS A 278 15.68 -3.88 2.78
C LYS A 278 17.16 -3.61 2.51
N LYS A 279 17.80 -2.88 3.42
CA LYS A 279 19.24 -2.63 3.40
C LYS A 279 19.99 -3.74 4.15
#